data_7c49be09bf536538450a59e24986dd56
#
_entry.id   7c49be09bf536538450a59e24986dd56
#
_cell.length_a   1.000
_cell.length_b   1.000
_cell.length_c   1.000
_cell.angle_alpha   90.00
_cell.angle_beta   90.00
_cell.angle_gamma   90.00
#
_symmetry.space_group_name_H-M   'P 1'
#
loop_
_entity.id
_entity.type
_entity.pdbx_description
1 polymer ?
#
loop_
_entity_poly.entity_id
_entity_poly.type
_entity_poly.pdbx_seq_one_letter_code
_entity_poly.pdbx_strand_id
1 'polypeptide(L)'
;MSATAAQTAVLSGPKSVVERGSEDYPERLLRCGSPPDRLYVIGNVEVLRMPSLSVVGARKATPYGRGCARRFSTLAAARGLAIVSGGARGCDSEAHRAAIAEGAATVAFLGGGCDRIYPAENAALFQSIIDGGGAVVSERDWTFPPVPYAFRARNRLIASLSAATLIVEAGLPSGTFSTADEALAAGSEVLAVPGSITSASSRGANRLISQGAEPIIDDDTFLDALFSIYGCLRQETYPGKGAGNGALASSQAADPLVAALRAEPLGMEKLRDIAQECAPAGEDPWVWLMLRLAKLEQEGEVQRYPDGRFGPVVRPLV
;
A
#
# COMPACT_ATOMS: atom_id res chain seq x y z
N MET A 1 21.69 -36.95 18.69
CA MET A 1 21.74 -35.68 17.94
C MET A 1 20.75 -34.74 18.60
N SER A 2 21.27 -33.79 19.38
CA SER A 2 20.48 -32.85 20.18
C SER A 2 19.78 -31.86 19.24
N ALA A 3 18.46 -31.89 19.19
CA ALA A 3 17.68 -30.85 18.56
C ALA A 3 17.83 -29.57 19.40
N THR A 4 18.62 -28.64 18.92
CA THR A 4 18.74 -27.29 19.47
C THR A 4 17.33 -26.68 19.42
N ALA A 5 16.69 -26.51 20.58
CA ALA A 5 15.44 -25.79 20.70
C ALA A 5 15.71 -24.36 20.16
N ALA A 6 15.11 -24.03 19.03
CA ALA A 6 15.16 -22.68 18.49
C ALA A 6 14.58 -21.78 19.60
N GLN A 7 15.42 -20.89 20.16
CA GLN A 7 14.98 -19.87 21.10
C GLN A 7 13.87 -19.09 20.41
N THR A 8 12.66 -19.17 20.95
CA THR A 8 11.53 -18.39 20.49
C THR A 8 11.87 -16.92 20.76
N ALA A 9 12.09 -16.13 19.72
CA ALA A 9 12.34 -14.71 19.87
C ALA A 9 11.15 -14.08 20.60
N VAL A 10 11.44 -13.31 21.65
CA VAL A 10 10.44 -12.59 22.43
C VAL A 10 10.41 -11.15 21.93
N LEU A 11 9.25 -10.66 21.56
CA LEU A 11 9.06 -9.27 21.16
C LEU A 11 9.11 -8.36 22.40
N SER A 12 9.77 -7.22 22.25
CA SER A 12 9.88 -6.18 23.26
C SER A 12 8.91 -5.05 22.91
N GLY A 13 8.16 -4.58 23.91
CA GLY A 13 7.21 -3.48 23.75
C GLY A 13 6.09 -3.52 24.79
N PRO A 14 5.26 -2.46 24.87
CA PRO A 14 4.11 -2.43 25.77
C PRO A 14 3.13 -3.53 25.40
N LYS A 15 2.66 -4.28 26.40
CA LYS A 15 1.65 -5.33 26.26
C LYS A 15 0.32 -4.85 26.77
N SER A 16 -0.72 -5.02 25.99
CA SER A 16 -2.09 -4.64 26.34
C SER A 16 -3.08 -5.74 25.95
N VAL A 17 -4.19 -5.80 26.65
CA VAL A 17 -5.36 -6.60 26.28
C VAL A 17 -6.51 -5.64 26.05
N VAL A 18 -7.00 -5.60 24.83
CA VAL A 18 -8.11 -4.74 24.42
C VAL A 18 -9.38 -5.59 24.38
N GLU A 19 -10.33 -5.29 25.27
CA GLU A 19 -11.58 -6.04 25.38
C GLU A 19 -12.65 -5.43 24.46
N ARG A 20 -13.52 -6.29 23.88
CA ARG A 20 -14.65 -5.85 23.09
C ARG A 20 -15.60 -4.98 23.93
N GLY A 21 -15.89 -3.77 23.44
CA GLY A 21 -16.68 -2.77 24.14
C GLY A 21 -15.87 -1.75 24.93
N SER A 22 -14.52 -1.92 25.03
CA SER A 22 -13.66 -0.86 25.53
C SER A 22 -13.48 0.25 24.49
N GLU A 23 -13.07 1.43 24.91
CA GLU A 23 -12.80 2.59 24.05
C GLU A 23 -11.70 2.31 23.03
N ASP A 24 -10.73 1.47 23.38
CA ASP A 24 -9.61 1.10 22.51
C ASP A 24 -9.96 0.02 21.49
N TYR A 25 -11.14 -0.59 21.59
CA TYR A 25 -11.51 -1.65 20.66
C TYR A 25 -11.88 -1.04 19.29
N PRO A 26 -11.24 -1.49 18.18
CA PRO A 26 -11.50 -0.92 16.87
C PRO A 26 -12.91 -1.25 16.39
N GLU A 27 -13.75 -0.22 16.18
CA GLU A 27 -15.15 -0.37 15.76
C GLU A 27 -15.32 -1.21 14.50
N ARG A 28 -14.38 -1.12 13.56
CA ARG A 28 -14.43 -1.90 12.34
C ARG A 28 -14.43 -3.40 12.58
N LEU A 29 -13.76 -3.89 13.61
CA LEU A 29 -13.78 -5.32 13.95
C LEU A 29 -15.16 -5.80 14.44
N LEU A 30 -16.06 -4.91 14.83
CA LEU A 30 -17.46 -5.27 15.16
C LEU A 30 -18.23 -5.74 13.91
N ARG A 31 -17.77 -5.36 12.70
CA ARG A 31 -18.36 -5.79 11.41
C ARG A 31 -17.87 -7.17 10.97
N CYS A 32 -16.85 -7.72 11.65
CA CYS A 32 -16.36 -9.06 11.40
C CYS A 32 -17.47 -10.08 11.71
N GLY A 33 -17.62 -11.12 10.90
CA GLY A 33 -18.64 -12.17 11.12
C GLY A 33 -18.57 -12.86 12.49
N SER A 34 -17.42 -12.79 13.16
CA SER A 34 -17.19 -13.26 14.53
C SER A 34 -16.17 -12.33 15.21
N PRO A 35 -16.61 -11.20 15.77
CA PRO A 35 -15.71 -10.25 16.45
C PRO A 35 -15.04 -10.92 17.66
N PRO A 36 -13.71 -10.81 17.83
CA PRO A 36 -13.03 -11.38 18.98
C PRO A 36 -13.41 -10.64 20.26
N ASP A 37 -13.56 -11.36 21.37
CA ASP A 37 -13.85 -10.77 22.68
C ASP A 37 -12.65 -9.98 23.21
N ARG A 38 -11.44 -10.37 22.81
CA ARG A 38 -10.18 -9.77 23.25
C ARG A 38 -9.17 -9.73 22.12
N LEU A 39 -8.34 -8.69 22.15
CA LEU A 39 -7.13 -8.58 21.34
C LEU A 39 -5.92 -8.47 22.26
N TYR A 40 -4.94 -9.33 22.08
CA TYR A 40 -3.64 -9.30 22.72
C TYR A 40 -2.70 -8.50 21.83
N VAL A 41 -2.19 -7.39 22.32
CA VAL A 41 -1.43 -6.40 21.55
C VAL A 41 -0.04 -6.20 22.15
N ILE A 42 1.00 -6.25 21.33
CA ILE A 42 2.33 -5.75 21.66
C ILE A 42 2.60 -4.55 20.74
N GLY A 43 2.85 -3.38 21.34
CA GLY A 43 3.08 -2.13 20.62
C GLY A 43 2.01 -1.08 20.87
N ASN A 44 1.75 -0.24 19.88
CA ASN A 44 0.82 0.88 20.00
C ASN A 44 -0.63 0.45 19.71
N VAL A 45 -1.51 0.56 20.70
CA VAL A 45 -2.93 0.21 20.57
C VAL A 45 -3.68 1.21 19.66
N GLU A 46 -3.28 2.49 19.67
CA GLU A 46 -3.94 3.55 18.91
C GLU A 46 -3.96 3.26 17.40
N VAL A 47 -2.95 2.55 16.87
CA VAL A 47 -2.86 2.22 15.45
C VAL A 47 -4.04 1.36 14.97
N LEU A 48 -4.72 0.64 15.86
CA LEU A 48 -5.88 -0.19 15.53
C LEU A 48 -7.11 0.64 15.14
N ARG A 49 -7.15 1.92 15.48
CA ARG A 49 -8.24 2.86 15.17
C ARG A 49 -7.90 3.80 14.01
N MET A 50 -6.67 3.77 13.52
CA MET A 50 -6.26 4.59 12.39
C MET A 50 -6.92 4.14 11.07
N PRO A 51 -7.16 5.06 10.12
CA PRO A 51 -7.46 4.68 8.75
C PRO A 51 -6.36 3.74 8.23
N SER A 52 -6.77 2.62 7.65
CA SER A 52 -5.81 1.56 7.29
C SER A 52 -6.20 0.84 6.02
N LEU A 53 -5.20 0.33 5.29
CA LEU A 53 -5.33 -0.54 4.13
C LEU A 53 -4.80 -1.93 4.49
N SER A 54 -5.62 -2.96 4.26
CA SER A 54 -5.16 -4.34 4.35
C SER A 54 -4.48 -4.75 3.05
N VAL A 55 -3.26 -5.32 3.17
CA VAL A 55 -2.49 -5.79 2.02
C VAL A 55 -2.18 -7.26 2.22
N VAL A 56 -2.67 -8.11 1.33
CA VAL A 56 -2.49 -9.57 1.42
C VAL A 56 -2.09 -10.16 0.08
N GLY A 57 -1.38 -11.29 0.13
CA GLY A 57 -0.98 -11.97 -1.09
C GLY A 57 -0.24 -13.28 -0.86
N ALA A 58 0.38 -13.79 -1.91
CA ALA A 58 1.07 -15.06 -1.91
C ALA A 58 2.25 -15.09 -0.93
N ARG A 59 2.37 -16.19 -0.17
CA ARG A 59 3.54 -16.45 0.69
C ARG A 59 4.81 -16.72 -0.12
N LYS A 60 4.67 -17.33 -1.31
CA LYS A 60 5.71 -17.54 -2.30
C LYS A 60 5.52 -16.55 -3.44
N ALA A 61 5.53 -15.25 -3.09
CA ALA A 61 5.32 -14.18 -4.05
C ALA A 61 6.40 -14.15 -5.12
N THR A 62 5.98 -13.89 -6.36
CA THR A 62 6.90 -13.62 -7.46
C THR A 62 7.61 -12.28 -7.26
N PRO A 63 8.68 -11.96 -8.01
CA PRO A 63 9.27 -10.62 -8.01
C PRO A 63 8.22 -9.52 -8.33
N TYR A 64 7.30 -9.78 -9.26
CA TYR A 64 6.18 -8.90 -9.58
C TYR A 64 5.27 -8.67 -8.37
N GLY A 65 4.79 -9.74 -7.72
CA GLY A 65 3.94 -9.64 -6.54
C GLY A 65 4.60 -8.89 -5.39
N ARG A 66 5.90 -9.15 -5.12
CA ARG A 66 6.66 -8.39 -4.12
C ARG A 66 6.81 -6.91 -4.50
N GLY A 67 7.08 -6.62 -5.78
CA GLY A 67 7.17 -5.25 -6.29
C GLY A 67 5.86 -4.48 -6.11
N CYS A 68 4.72 -5.08 -6.48
CA CYS A 68 3.40 -4.49 -6.30
C CYS A 68 3.04 -4.29 -4.83
N ALA A 69 3.30 -5.30 -3.95
CA ALA A 69 3.06 -5.16 -2.51
C ALA A 69 3.83 -3.98 -1.92
N ARG A 70 5.11 -3.84 -2.27
CA ARG A 70 5.93 -2.72 -1.85
C ARG A 70 5.39 -1.40 -2.38
N ARG A 71 5.18 -1.29 -3.70
CA ARG A 71 4.75 -0.06 -4.39
C ARG A 71 3.46 0.49 -3.79
N PHE A 72 2.41 -0.31 -3.74
CA PHE A 72 1.10 0.15 -3.28
C PHE A 72 1.05 0.37 -1.75
N SER A 73 1.81 -0.38 -0.97
CA SER A 73 1.94 -0.10 0.46
C SER A 73 2.70 1.20 0.73
N THR A 74 3.76 1.51 -0.03
CA THR A 74 4.45 2.81 0.00
C THR A 74 3.48 3.96 -0.33
N LEU A 75 2.71 3.83 -1.41
CA LEU A 75 1.75 4.86 -1.81
C LEU A 75 0.65 5.10 -0.76
N ALA A 76 0.13 4.04 -0.14
CA ALA A 76 -0.87 4.14 0.92
C ALA A 76 -0.28 4.75 2.20
N ALA A 77 0.90 4.30 2.61
CA ALA A 77 1.63 4.81 3.77
C ALA A 77 1.96 6.30 3.64
N ALA A 78 2.45 6.74 2.46
CA ALA A 78 2.72 8.15 2.16
C ALA A 78 1.47 9.04 2.25
N ARG A 79 0.28 8.45 2.24
CA ARG A 79 -1.00 9.16 2.42
C ARG A 79 -1.59 9.02 3.81
N GLY A 80 -0.80 8.56 4.78
CA GLY A 80 -1.19 8.47 6.17
C GLY A 80 -2.03 7.26 6.54
N LEU A 81 -2.15 6.26 5.63
CA LEU A 81 -2.81 5.00 5.97
C LEU A 81 -1.86 4.07 6.71
N ALA A 82 -2.33 3.48 7.80
CA ALA A 82 -1.66 2.35 8.40
C ALA A 82 -1.78 1.11 7.49
N ILE A 83 -0.73 0.30 7.41
CA ILE A 83 -0.78 -0.95 6.64
C ILE A 83 -1.10 -2.11 7.56
N VAL A 84 -2.12 -2.89 7.19
CA VAL A 84 -2.54 -4.08 7.94
C VAL A 84 -2.24 -5.33 7.14
N SER A 85 -1.59 -6.30 7.75
CA SER A 85 -1.32 -7.58 7.10
C SER A 85 -1.13 -8.71 8.11
N GLY A 86 -0.75 -9.89 7.62
CA GLY A 86 -0.61 -11.09 8.43
C GLY A 86 0.80 -11.42 8.88
N GLY A 87 1.79 -10.67 8.49
CA GLY A 87 3.18 -10.94 8.80
C GLY A 87 3.71 -12.24 8.22
N ALA A 88 3.05 -12.83 7.22
CA ALA A 88 3.55 -13.99 6.50
C ALA A 88 4.73 -13.61 5.60
N ARG A 89 5.43 -14.64 5.07
CA ARG A 89 6.42 -14.44 3.99
C ARG A 89 5.76 -13.80 2.77
N GLY A 90 6.57 -13.25 1.88
CA GLY A 90 6.12 -12.77 0.58
C GLY A 90 5.45 -11.40 0.65
N CYS A 91 4.23 -11.26 0.11
CA CYS A 91 3.55 -9.97 0.01
C CYS A 91 3.36 -9.27 1.36
N ASP A 92 2.95 -10.01 2.40
CA ASP A 92 2.72 -9.44 3.73
C ASP A 92 3.99 -8.78 4.29
N SER A 93 5.12 -9.49 4.24
CA SER A 93 6.40 -8.96 4.72
C SER A 93 6.87 -7.74 3.93
N GLU A 94 6.64 -7.71 2.61
CA GLU A 94 6.98 -6.54 1.78
C GLU A 94 6.10 -5.34 2.11
N ALA A 95 4.81 -5.57 2.37
CA ALA A 95 3.88 -4.52 2.76
C ALA A 95 4.30 -3.86 4.09
N HIS A 96 4.63 -4.67 5.11
CA HIS A 96 5.11 -4.14 6.38
C HIS A 96 6.42 -3.36 6.24
N ARG A 97 7.40 -3.89 5.46
CA ARG A 97 8.67 -3.19 5.22
C ARG A 97 8.48 -1.87 4.51
N ALA A 98 7.57 -1.81 3.55
CA ALA A 98 7.24 -0.58 2.84
C ALA A 98 6.66 0.48 3.78
N ALA A 99 5.71 0.10 4.64
CA ALA A 99 5.14 1.01 5.64
C ALA A 99 6.21 1.55 6.59
N ILE A 100 7.07 0.67 7.13
CA ILE A 100 8.17 1.07 8.02
C ILE A 100 9.14 2.03 7.33
N ALA A 101 9.50 1.76 6.06
CA ALA A 101 10.41 2.60 5.29
C ALA A 101 9.85 4.02 5.05
N GLU A 102 8.52 4.16 4.95
CA GLU A 102 7.81 5.43 4.85
C GLU A 102 7.55 6.11 6.21
N GLY A 103 7.97 5.49 7.32
CA GLY A 103 7.68 5.99 8.67
C GLY A 103 6.22 5.87 9.07
N ALA A 104 5.43 5.06 8.37
CA ALA A 104 4.03 4.83 8.67
C ALA A 104 3.84 3.64 9.63
N ALA A 105 2.84 3.73 10.48
CA ALA A 105 2.48 2.64 11.38
C ALA A 105 1.95 1.43 10.60
N THR A 106 2.19 0.23 11.13
CA THR A 106 1.68 -0.99 10.53
C THR A 106 1.23 -2.00 11.58
N VAL A 107 0.21 -2.81 11.27
CA VAL A 107 -0.40 -3.78 12.17
C VAL A 107 -0.23 -5.18 11.60
N ALA A 108 0.45 -6.04 12.35
CA ALA A 108 0.58 -7.45 12.01
C ALA A 108 -0.35 -8.30 12.88
N PHE A 109 -1.40 -8.87 12.30
CA PHE A 109 -2.16 -9.90 13.00
C PHE A 109 -1.44 -11.24 12.96
N LEU A 110 -1.42 -11.98 14.05
CA LEU A 110 -0.83 -13.32 14.15
C LEU A 110 -1.92 -14.40 14.23
N GLY A 111 -1.61 -15.59 13.71
CA GLY A 111 -2.47 -16.76 13.91
C GLY A 111 -2.21 -17.49 15.24
N GLY A 112 -1.01 -17.31 15.80
CA GLY A 112 -0.66 -17.74 17.17
C GLY A 112 -0.71 -16.57 18.13
N GLY A 113 -0.44 -16.81 19.41
CA GLY A 113 -0.25 -15.76 20.43
C GLY A 113 1.00 -14.91 20.15
N CYS A 114 1.00 -13.69 20.65
CA CYS A 114 2.07 -12.74 20.39
C CYS A 114 3.44 -13.13 20.99
N ASP A 115 3.47 -14.04 21.96
CA ASP A 115 4.71 -14.64 22.50
C ASP A 115 5.15 -15.90 21.73
N ARG A 116 4.42 -16.30 20.68
CA ARG A 116 4.68 -17.48 19.81
C ARG A 116 4.81 -17.05 18.35
N ILE A 117 5.90 -16.37 18.06
CA ILE A 117 6.15 -15.76 16.74
C ILE A 117 6.22 -16.81 15.63
N TYR A 118 5.44 -16.58 14.58
CA TYR A 118 5.48 -17.38 13.36
C TYR A 118 5.17 -16.49 12.13
N PRO A 119 5.98 -16.57 11.07
CA PRO A 119 7.20 -17.37 10.95
C PRO A 119 8.35 -16.79 11.77
N ALA A 120 9.20 -17.65 12.34
CA ALA A 120 10.29 -17.24 13.24
C ALA A 120 11.31 -16.30 12.57
N GLU A 121 11.53 -16.46 11.27
CA GLU A 121 12.42 -15.61 10.48
C GLU A 121 11.95 -14.15 10.36
N ASN A 122 10.68 -13.87 10.60
CA ASN A 122 10.12 -12.52 10.61
C ASN A 122 10.16 -11.84 11.99
N ALA A 123 10.82 -12.46 12.99
CA ALA A 123 10.91 -11.89 14.33
C ALA A 123 11.49 -10.46 14.33
N ALA A 124 12.55 -10.21 13.56
CA ALA A 124 13.13 -8.87 13.43
C ALA A 124 12.15 -7.89 12.76
N LEU A 125 11.35 -8.34 11.78
CA LEU A 125 10.32 -7.52 11.15
C LEU A 125 9.22 -7.16 12.15
N PHE A 126 8.75 -8.12 12.95
CA PHE A 126 7.74 -7.84 13.98
C PHE A 126 8.27 -6.87 15.04
N GLN A 127 9.55 -6.98 15.42
CA GLN A 127 10.15 -5.99 16.32
C GLN A 127 10.20 -4.61 15.67
N SER A 128 10.60 -4.51 14.40
CA SER A 128 10.62 -3.24 13.66
C SER A 128 9.22 -2.62 13.50
N ILE A 129 8.17 -3.43 13.42
CA ILE A 129 6.77 -2.95 13.44
C ILE A 129 6.47 -2.23 14.75
N ILE A 130 6.84 -2.82 15.90
CA ILE A 130 6.60 -2.26 17.21
C ILE A 130 7.43 -0.99 17.40
N ASP A 131 8.72 -1.04 17.06
CA ASP A 131 9.66 0.08 17.20
C ASP A 131 9.25 1.27 16.31
N GLY A 132 8.60 1.02 15.16
CA GLY A 132 8.06 2.01 14.26
C GLY A 132 6.68 2.56 14.65
N GLY A 133 6.20 2.31 15.88
CA GLY A 133 4.91 2.82 16.37
C GLY A 133 3.69 2.00 15.91
N GLY A 134 3.90 0.83 15.33
CA GLY A 134 2.87 -0.12 14.98
C GLY A 134 2.54 -1.11 16.08
N ALA A 135 1.84 -2.20 15.72
CA ALA A 135 1.43 -3.23 16.67
C ALA A 135 1.48 -4.64 16.07
N VAL A 136 1.80 -5.60 16.93
CA VAL A 136 1.62 -7.04 16.67
C VAL A 136 0.44 -7.51 17.51
N VAL A 137 -0.55 -8.14 16.86
CA VAL A 137 -1.86 -8.38 17.45
C VAL A 137 -2.29 -9.83 17.27
N SER A 138 -2.95 -10.39 18.26
CA SER A 138 -3.60 -11.69 18.18
C SER A 138 -4.95 -11.68 18.91
N GLU A 139 -5.91 -12.46 18.42
CA GLU A 139 -7.12 -12.81 19.17
C GLU A 139 -6.91 -13.98 20.15
N ARG A 140 -5.74 -14.62 20.07
CA ARG A 140 -5.37 -15.76 20.88
C ARG A 140 -4.49 -15.33 22.05
N ASP A 141 -4.59 -16.04 23.15
CA ASP A 141 -3.75 -15.82 24.32
C ASP A 141 -2.26 -15.76 23.95
N TRP A 142 -1.47 -15.04 24.74
CA TRP A 142 -0.05 -14.75 24.55
C TRP A 142 0.77 -15.95 24.07
N THR A 143 0.54 -17.11 24.66
CA THR A 143 1.33 -18.33 24.43
C THR A 143 0.67 -19.35 23.51
N PHE A 144 -0.47 -19.00 22.90
CA PHE A 144 -1.20 -19.92 22.01
C PHE A 144 -0.33 -20.37 20.83
N PRO A 145 -0.24 -21.68 20.51
CA PRO A 145 0.63 -22.17 19.45
C PRO A 145 0.12 -21.77 18.06
N PRO A 146 1.03 -21.54 17.08
CA PRO A 146 0.68 -21.24 15.70
C PRO A 146 0.17 -22.48 14.96
N VAL A 147 -1.12 -22.71 14.99
CA VAL A 147 -1.77 -23.89 14.36
C VAL A 147 -2.48 -23.50 13.04
N PRO A 148 -2.57 -24.42 12.06
CA PRO A 148 -3.05 -24.08 10.70
C PRO A 148 -4.42 -23.44 10.63
N TYR A 149 -5.40 -23.88 11.43
CA TYR A 149 -6.74 -23.31 11.40
C TYR A 149 -6.77 -21.86 11.92
N ALA A 150 -5.90 -21.51 12.90
CA ALA A 150 -5.85 -20.17 13.46
C ALA A 150 -5.37 -19.13 12.46
N PHE A 151 -4.51 -19.49 11.50
CA PHE A 151 -4.13 -18.58 10.41
C PHE A 151 -5.29 -18.25 9.48
N ARG A 152 -6.19 -19.20 9.22
CA ARG A 152 -7.40 -18.95 8.43
C ARG A 152 -8.41 -18.11 9.20
N ALA A 153 -8.65 -18.46 10.46
CA ALA A 153 -9.53 -17.70 11.33
C ALA A 153 -9.08 -16.23 11.49
N ARG A 154 -7.77 -15.97 11.60
CA ARG A 154 -7.19 -14.64 11.73
C ARG A 154 -7.43 -13.76 10.49
N ASN A 155 -7.52 -14.32 9.27
CA ASN A 155 -7.65 -13.55 8.04
C ASN A 155 -8.86 -12.61 8.07
N ARG A 156 -9.95 -12.99 8.76
CA ARG A 156 -11.11 -12.12 8.94
C ARG A 156 -10.78 -10.82 9.68
N LEU A 157 -9.82 -10.86 10.62
CA LEU A 157 -9.41 -9.68 11.37
C LEU A 157 -8.63 -8.70 10.49
N ILE A 158 -7.74 -9.24 9.62
CA ILE A 158 -7.03 -8.42 8.63
C ILE A 158 -8.05 -7.73 7.72
N ALA A 159 -8.96 -8.49 7.15
CA ALA A 159 -9.96 -7.99 6.21
C ALA A 159 -10.91 -6.95 6.84
N SER A 160 -11.32 -7.15 8.09
CA SER A 160 -12.31 -6.31 8.75
C SER A 160 -11.74 -5.03 9.35
N LEU A 161 -10.44 -4.99 9.72
CA LEU A 161 -9.87 -3.80 10.35
C LEU A 161 -9.80 -2.61 9.37
N SER A 162 -9.61 -2.86 8.08
CA SER A 162 -9.44 -1.83 7.06
C SER A 162 -10.73 -1.58 6.26
N ALA A 163 -10.85 -0.37 5.68
CA ALA A 163 -11.96 -0.07 4.77
C ALA A 163 -11.76 -0.69 3.39
N ALA A 164 -10.52 -1.04 3.02
CA ALA A 164 -10.21 -1.75 1.80
C ALA A 164 -9.16 -2.84 2.03
N THR A 165 -9.22 -3.88 1.20
CA THR A 165 -8.25 -4.97 1.17
C THR A 165 -7.66 -5.09 -0.23
N LEU A 166 -6.36 -4.88 -0.37
CA LEU A 166 -5.62 -5.06 -1.61
C LEU A 166 -5.10 -6.50 -1.71
N ILE A 167 -5.57 -7.22 -2.72
CA ILE A 167 -5.09 -8.53 -3.11
C ILE A 167 -3.99 -8.37 -4.17
N VAL A 168 -2.74 -8.58 -3.77
CA VAL A 168 -1.60 -8.35 -4.67
C VAL A 168 -1.34 -9.53 -5.59
N GLU A 169 -1.27 -10.73 -5.06
CA GLU A 169 -1.01 -11.95 -5.80
C GLU A 169 -1.72 -13.13 -5.13
N ALA A 170 -2.53 -13.86 -5.87
CA ALA A 170 -3.27 -15.02 -5.38
C ALA A 170 -3.34 -16.12 -6.43
N GLY A 171 -2.85 -17.30 -6.10
CA GLY A 171 -3.08 -18.51 -6.89
C GLY A 171 -4.44 -19.17 -6.57
N LEU A 172 -4.71 -20.29 -7.20
CA LEU A 172 -5.88 -21.14 -6.90
C LEU A 172 -5.39 -22.58 -6.62
N PRO A 173 -5.78 -23.22 -5.46
CA PRO A 173 -6.50 -22.63 -4.32
C PRO A 173 -5.59 -21.73 -3.47
N SER A 174 -6.16 -20.71 -2.82
CA SER A 174 -5.38 -19.77 -1.98
C SER A 174 -6.17 -19.37 -0.73
N GLY A 175 -5.47 -19.24 0.41
CA GLY A 175 -6.01 -18.64 1.62
C GLY A 175 -6.35 -17.16 1.47
N THR A 176 -5.80 -16.48 0.44
CA THR A 176 -6.09 -15.09 0.10
C THR A 176 -7.54 -14.91 -0.38
N PHE A 177 -8.15 -15.96 -0.97
CA PHE A 177 -9.57 -15.94 -1.32
C PHE A 177 -10.47 -15.80 -0.10
N SER A 178 -10.18 -16.54 0.96
CA SER A 178 -10.96 -16.42 2.20
C SER A 178 -10.85 -15.01 2.79
N THR A 179 -9.71 -14.33 2.60
CA THR A 179 -9.55 -12.94 3.06
C THR A 179 -10.41 -11.97 2.23
N ALA A 180 -10.55 -12.19 0.92
CA ALA A 180 -11.42 -11.38 0.07
C ALA A 180 -12.90 -11.60 0.42
N ASP A 181 -13.33 -12.83 0.63
CA ASP A 181 -14.70 -13.14 1.05
C ASP A 181 -15.03 -12.51 2.41
N GLU A 182 -14.10 -12.56 3.36
CA GLU A 182 -14.23 -11.91 4.68
C GLU A 182 -14.25 -10.38 4.58
N ALA A 183 -13.51 -9.79 3.64
CA ALA A 183 -13.52 -8.36 3.38
C ALA A 183 -14.91 -7.91 2.90
N LEU A 184 -15.48 -8.59 1.91
CA LEU A 184 -16.82 -8.32 1.41
C LEU A 184 -17.87 -8.49 2.51
N ALA A 185 -17.78 -9.54 3.31
CA ALA A 185 -18.69 -9.79 4.41
C ALA A 185 -18.63 -8.69 5.49
N ALA A 186 -17.47 -8.08 5.69
CA ALA A 186 -17.26 -6.96 6.62
C ALA A 186 -17.61 -5.58 6.01
N GLY A 187 -18.06 -5.51 4.76
CA GLY A 187 -18.34 -4.27 4.05
C GLY A 187 -17.07 -3.47 3.75
N SER A 188 -15.96 -4.17 3.45
CA SER A 188 -14.71 -3.57 2.99
C SER A 188 -14.59 -3.75 1.48
N GLU A 189 -14.04 -2.73 0.80
CA GLU A 189 -13.77 -2.79 -0.64
C GLU A 189 -12.65 -3.80 -0.93
N VAL A 190 -12.77 -4.52 -2.04
CA VAL A 190 -11.75 -5.47 -2.49
C VAL A 190 -11.09 -4.91 -3.75
N LEU A 191 -9.81 -4.61 -3.61
CA LEU A 191 -8.93 -4.17 -4.69
C LEU A 191 -8.05 -5.34 -5.11
N ALA A 192 -7.79 -5.53 -6.39
CA ALA A 192 -6.96 -6.64 -6.85
C ALA A 192 -5.99 -6.22 -7.96
N VAL A 193 -4.74 -6.62 -7.81
CA VAL A 193 -3.70 -6.38 -8.81
C VAL A 193 -3.82 -7.43 -9.92
N PRO A 194 -4.05 -7.06 -11.18
CA PRO A 194 -4.10 -7.99 -12.28
C PRO A 194 -2.72 -8.60 -12.57
N GLY A 195 -2.72 -9.78 -13.14
CA GLY A 195 -1.48 -10.43 -13.55
C GLY A 195 -1.68 -11.27 -14.82
N SER A 196 -0.60 -11.88 -15.32
CA SER A 196 -0.67 -12.68 -16.53
C SER A 196 -1.72 -13.81 -16.42
N ILE A 197 -2.56 -13.96 -17.44
CA ILE A 197 -3.56 -15.04 -17.52
C ILE A 197 -2.92 -16.43 -17.60
N THR A 198 -1.67 -16.51 -18.00
CA THR A 198 -0.89 -17.76 -18.07
C THR A 198 -0.21 -18.11 -16.75
N SER A 199 -0.12 -17.14 -15.79
CA SER A 199 0.52 -17.36 -14.50
C SER A 199 -0.44 -18.00 -13.49
N ALA A 200 -0.04 -19.13 -12.91
CA ALA A 200 -0.79 -19.78 -11.86
C ALA A 200 -0.95 -18.91 -10.60
N SER A 201 0.03 -18.04 -10.31
CA SER A 201 0.04 -17.14 -9.16
C SER A 201 -0.93 -15.97 -9.30
N SER A 202 -1.39 -15.64 -10.52
CA SER A 202 -2.30 -14.53 -10.80
C SER A 202 -3.77 -14.97 -10.94
N ARG A 203 -4.02 -16.28 -11.10
CA ARG A 203 -5.37 -16.78 -11.38
C ARG A 203 -6.42 -16.35 -10.36
N GLY A 204 -6.02 -16.27 -9.10
CA GLY A 204 -6.91 -15.88 -8.02
C GLY A 204 -7.23 -14.39 -8.05
N ALA A 205 -6.25 -13.52 -8.18
CA ALA A 205 -6.46 -12.09 -8.30
C ALA A 205 -7.31 -11.76 -9.54
N ASN A 206 -6.99 -12.34 -10.70
CA ASN A 206 -7.79 -12.16 -11.92
C ASN A 206 -9.23 -12.65 -11.77
N ARG A 207 -9.45 -13.74 -11.01
CA ARG A 207 -10.80 -14.23 -10.71
C ARG A 207 -11.59 -13.26 -9.83
N LEU A 208 -10.95 -12.67 -8.80
CA LEU A 208 -11.60 -11.67 -7.97
C LEU A 208 -12.01 -10.44 -8.79
N ILE A 209 -11.15 -9.99 -9.71
CA ILE A 209 -11.50 -8.91 -10.66
C ILE A 209 -12.74 -9.29 -11.49
N SER A 210 -12.80 -10.50 -12.04
CA SER A 210 -13.97 -10.95 -12.80
C SER A 210 -15.24 -11.10 -11.95
N GLN A 211 -15.12 -11.13 -10.63
CA GLN A 211 -16.21 -11.18 -9.66
C GLN A 211 -16.58 -9.81 -9.09
N GLY A 212 -15.95 -8.73 -9.55
CA GLY A 212 -16.27 -7.36 -9.18
C GLY A 212 -15.27 -6.66 -8.27
N ALA A 213 -14.12 -7.30 -7.94
CA ALA A 213 -13.04 -6.59 -7.27
C ALA A 213 -12.49 -5.49 -8.21
N GLU A 214 -12.19 -4.31 -7.65
CA GLU A 214 -11.65 -3.19 -8.41
C GLU A 214 -10.22 -3.50 -8.89
N PRO A 215 -9.96 -3.44 -10.21
CA PRO A 215 -8.64 -3.73 -10.74
C PRO A 215 -7.69 -2.56 -10.53
N ILE A 216 -6.55 -2.81 -9.88
CA ILE A 216 -5.48 -1.83 -9.68
C ILE A 216 -4.41 -2.06 -10.74
N ILE A 217 -4.45 -1.26 -11.80
CA ILE A 217 -3.59 -1.43 -12.98
C ILE A 217 -2.34 -0.55 -12.94
N ASP A 218 -2.40 0.57 -12.21
CA ASP A 218 -1.32 1.53 -12.05
C ASP A 218 -1.47 2.33 -10.74
N ASP A 219 -0.61 3.33 -10.54
CA ASP A 219 -0.64 4.20 -9.36
C ASP A 219 -1.88 5.09 -9.35
N ASP A 220 -2.29 5.59 -10.50
CA ASP A 220 -3.41 6.53 -10.60
C ASP A 220 -4.72 5.84 -10.24
N THR A 221 -4.98 4.64 -10.78
CA THR A 221 -6.15 3.84 -10.40
C THR A 221 -6.15 3.48 -8.92
N PHE A 222 -4.97 3.17 -8.35
CA PHE A 222 -4.85 2.91 -6.92
C PHE A 222 -5.16 4.14 -6.07
N LEU A 223 -4.64 5.30 -6.46
CA LEU A 223 -4.86 6.55 -5.73
C LEU A 223 -6.31 7.02 -5.83
N ASP A 224 -6.94 6.85 -6.99
CA ASP A 224 -8.36 7.15 -7.17
C ASP A 224 -9.25 6.24 -6.32
N ALA A 225 -8.92 4.95 -6.24
CA ALA A 225 -9.60 4.01 -5.35
C ALA A 225 -9.45 4.43 -3.88
N LEU A 226 -8.23 4.77 -3.43
CA LEU A 226 -8.01 5.26 -2.07
C LEU A 226 -8.78 6.55 -1.79
N PHE A 227 -8.79 7.48 -2.74
CA PHE A 227 -9.55 8.73 -2.60
C PHE A 227 -11.05 8.45 -2.48
N SER A 228 -11.59 7.56 -3.30
CA SER A 228 -13.01 7.17 -3.24
C SER A 228 -13.39 6.55 -1.90
N ILE A 229 -12.52 5.71 -1.32
CA ILE A 229 -12.80 4.95 -0.10
C ILE A 229 -12.59 5.78 1.17
N TYR A 230 -11.52 6.59 1.20
CA TYR A 230 -11.08 7.30 2.41
C TYR A 230 -11.34 8.81 2.37
N GLY A 231 -11.83 9.35 1.25
CA GLY A 231 -12.14 10.77 1.09
C GLY A 231 -10.92 11.62 0.78
N CYS A 232 -10.42 12.39 1.71
CA CYS A 232 -9.43 13.46 1.49
C CYS A 232 -7.94 13.03 1.51
N LEU A 233 -7.61 11.78 1.16
CA LEU A 233 -6.22 11.30 1.13
C LEU A 233 -5.44 11.72 -0.13
N ARG A 234 -6.04 12.47 -1.04
CA ARG A 234 -5.36 13.03 -2.21
C ARG A 234 -4.52 14.23 -1.81
N GLN A 235 -3.35 13.99 -1.21
CA GLN A 235 -2.30 14.99 -1.20
C GLN A 235 -1.62 14.94 -2.56
N GLU A 236 -1.65 16.05 -3.29
CA GLU A 236 -0.80 16.24 -4.46
C GLU A 236 0.65 16.27 -3.97
N THR A 237 1.29 15.11 -3.92
CA THR A 237 2.72 15.03 -3.71
C THR A 237 3.41 15.31 -5.02
N TYR A 238 3.74 16.57 -5.25
CA TYR A 238 4.83 16.90 -6.16
C TYR A 238 6.09 16.23 -5.61
N PRO A 239 6.83 15.44 -6.39
CA PRO A 239 8.12 14.92 -5.96
C PRO A 239 9.14 16.05 -5.97
N GLY A 240 9.39 16.63 -4.81
CA GLY A 240 10.30 17.77 -4.69
C GLY A 240 10.86 17.97 -3.30
N LYS A 241 11.93 17.23 -2.99
CA LYS A 241 13.04 17.62 -2.08
C LYS A 241 12.80 17.79 -0.58
N GLY A 242 13.71 17.11 0.10
CA GLY A 242 14.13 17.18 1.49
C GLY A 242 13.97 18.48 2.26
N ALA A 243 13.94 18.26 3.55
CA ALA A 243 13.80 19.15 4.67
C ALA A 243 14.41 20.56 4.50
N GLY A 244 13.59 21.59 4.77
CA GLY A 244 14.03 22.96 4.98
C GLY A 244 12.84 23.81 5.39
N ASN A 245 12.86 24.27 6.62
CA ASN A 245 11.92 25.20 7.24
C ASN A 245 11.53 26.39 6.36
N GLY A 246 10.26 26.75 6.39
CA GLY A 246 9.91 28.16 6.33
C GLY A 246 8.91 28.56 5.27
N ALA A 247 7.79 29.11 5.75
CA ALA A 247 6.98 30.17 5.17
C ALA A 247 6.15 29.88 3.91
N LEU A 248 4.86 30.01 4.09
CA LEU A 248 3.85 30.43 3.13
C LEU A 248 4.41 31.02 1.83
N ALA A 249 4.28 30.28 0.72
CA ALA A 249 4.48 30.85 -0.61
C ALA A 249 3.22 30.58 -1.43
N SER A 250 2.60 31.68 -1.78
CA SER A 250 1.56 31.94 -2.75
C SER A 250 1.45 30.95 -3.92
N SER A 251 0.20 30.63 -4.28
CA SER A 251 -0.26 29.99 -5.50
C SER A 251 0.51 30.48 -6.74
N GLN A 252 1.48 29.71 -7.20
CA GLN A 252 1.96 29.83 -8.57
C GLN A 252 1.03 28.97 -9.44
N ALA A 253 0.39 29.61 -10.39
CA ALA A 253 -0.41 28.97 -11.44
C ALA A 253 0.45 27.87 -12.10
N ALA A 254 -0.07 26.65 -12.18
CA ALA A 254 0.59 25.53 -12.86
C ALA A 254 0.94 25.95 -14.29
N ASP A 255 2.21 25.75 -14.71
CA ASP A 255 2.67 26.02 -16.08
C ASP A 255 1.78 25.22 -17.07
N PRO A 256 0.98 25.92 -17.92
CA PRO A 256 0.01 25.24 -18.80
C PRO A 256 0.69 24.30 -19.80
N LEU A 257 1.94 24.58 -20.21
CA LEU A 257 2.72 23.71 -21.09
C LEU A 257 3.05 22.37 -20.39
N VAL A 258 3.48 22.45 -19.14
CA VAL A 258 3.79 21.24 -18.35
C VAL A 258 2.53 20.43 -18.08
N ALA A 259 1.42 21.06 -17.78
CA ALA A 259 0.14 20.40 -17.57
C ALA A 259 -0.32 19.67 -18.84
N ALA A 260 -0.22 20.28 -20.01
CA ALA A 260 -0.59 19.70 -21.29
C ALA A 260 0.32 18.51 -21.68
N LEU A 261 1.63 18.61 -21.46
CA LEU A 261 2.60 17.56 -21.74
C LEU A 261 2.46 16.34 -20.81
N ARG A 262 1.92 16.55 -19.61
CA ARG A 262 1.62 15.45 -18.66
C ARG A 262 0.31 14.73 -19.01
N ALA A 263 -0.64 15.42 -19.64
CA ALA A 263 -1.93 14.84 -19.97
C ALA A 263 -1.85 13.88 -21.18
N GLU A 264 -1.12 14.26 -22.23
CA GLU A 264 -0.94 13.42 -23.43
C GLU A 264 0.34 13.77 -24.19
N PRO A 265 0.91 12.83 -24.99
CA PRO A 265 2.00 13.16 -25.89
C PRO A 265 1.55 14.11 -27.00
N LEU A 266 2.21 15.30 -27.09
CA LEU A 266 1.85 16.37 -28.00
C LEU A 266 2.86 16.51 -29.15
N GLY A 267 2.35 16.73 -30.35
CA GLY A 267 3.15 17.09 -31.51
C GLY A 267 3.53 18.57 -31.50
N MET A 268 4.56 18.91 -32.29
CA MET A 268 5.11 20.28 -32.34
C MET A 268 4.08 21.35 -32.74
N GLU A 269 3.06 20.99 -33.49
CA GLU A 269 2.00 21.89 -33.94
C GLU A 269 1.16 22.35 -32.74
N LYS A 270 0.65 21.44 -31.93
CA LYS A 270 -0.10 21.75 -30.70
C LYS A 270 0.76 22.45 -29.64
N LEU A 271 2.03 22.06 -29.51
CA LEU A 271 2.97 22.70 -28.57
C LEU A 271 3.24 24.17 -28.96
N ARG A 272 3.26 24.47 -30.25
CA ARG A 272 3.40 25.82 -30.76
C ARG A 272 2.20 26.70 -30.40
N ASP A 273 0.99 26.16 -30.53
CA ASP A 273 -0.24 26.87 -30.17
C ASP A 273 -0.23 27.21 -28.67
N ILE A 274 0.11 26.24 -27.83
CA ILE A 274 0.25 26.46 -26.38
C ILE A 274 1.32 27.50 -26.06
N ALA A 275 2.46 27.45 -26.77
CA ALA A 275 3.53 28.43 -26.56
C ALA A 275 3.12 29.88 -26.94
N GLN A 276 2.27 30.05 -27.94
CA GLN A 276 1.73 31.36 -28.28
C GLN A 276 0.88 31.99 -27.17
N GLU A 277 0.19 31.11 -26.38
CA GLU A 277 -0.65 31.58 -25.29
C GLU A 277 0.14 31.75 -23.97
N CYS A 278 1.24 31.00 -23.81
CA CYS A 278 1.93 30.88 -22.51
C CYS A 278 3.30 31.56 -22.44
N ALA A 279 3.91 31.96 -23.61
CA ALA A 279 5.21 32.58 -23.60
C ALA A 279 5.17 33.97 -22.93
N PRO A 280 6.21 34.33 -22.15
CA PRO A 280 6.29 35.64 -21.51
C PRO A 280 6.26 36.78 -22.54
N ALA A 281 5.63 37.89 -22.15
CA ALA A 281 5.55 39.05 -23.01
C ALA A 281 6.96 39.59 -23.38
N GLY A 282 7.27 39.63 -24.68
CA GLY A 282 8.55 40.07 -25.19
C GLY A 282 9.53 38.98 -25.58
N GLU A 283 9.19 37.73 -25.34
CA GLU A 283 9.96 36.57 -25.82
C GLU A 283 9.33 35.98 -27.10
N ASP A 284 10.17 35.46 -27.98
CA ASP A 284 9.69 34.71 -29.14
C ASP A 284 9.11 33.35 -28.65
N PRO A 285 7.83 33.08 -28.90
CA PRO A 285 7.17 31.86 -28.38
C PRO A 285 7.87 30.55 -28.80
N TRP A 286 8.48 30.53 -30.00
CA TRP A 286 9.19 29.37 -30.48
C TRP A 286 10.51 29.13 -29.75
N VAL A 287 11.27 30.20 -29.54
CA VAL A 287 12.54 30.12 -28.79
C VAL A 287 12.26 29.74 -27.34
N TRP A 288 11.25 30.32 -26.71
CA TRP A 288 10.82 30.01 -25.38
C TRP A 288 10.41 28.48 -25.26
N LEU A 289 9.60 28.01 -26.22
CA LEU A 289 9.18 26.61 -26.25
C LEU A 289 10.35 25.64 -26.32
N MET A 290 11.28 25.89 -27.23
CA MET A 290 12.43 25.01 -27.43
C MET A 290 13.35 24.96 -26.22
N LEU A 291 13.62 26.11 -25.59
CA LEU A 291 14.38 26.16 -24.35
C LEU A 291 13.68 25.48 -23.20
N ARG A 292 12.34 25.63 -23.12
CA ARG A 292 11.53 25.02 -22.07
C ARG A 292 11.46 23.50 -22.22
N LEU A 293 11.26 22.99 -23.44
CA LEU A 293 11.29 21.55 -23.74
C LEU A 293 12.65 20.92 -23.41
N ALA A 294 13.75 21.57 -23.84
CA ALA A 294 15.08 21.08 -23.55
C ALA A 294 15.38 21.00 -22.04
N LYS A 295 14.88 22.00 -21.28
CA LYS A 295 14.99 22.00 -19.81
C LYS A 295 14.19 20.85 -19.18
N LEU A 296 12.94 20.65 -19.61
CA LEU A 296 12.08 19.57 -19.12
C LEU A 296 12.61 18.17 -19.46
N GLU A 297 13.24 18.00 -20.64
CA GLU A 297 13.94 16.75 -20.99
C GLU A 297 15.17 16.53 -20.09
N GLN A 298 15.96 17.56 -19.82
CA GLN A 298 17.13 17.47 -18.96
C GLN A 298 16.75 17.16 -17.49
N GLU A 299 15.63 17.72 -17.02
CA GLU A 299 15.07 17.45 -15.69
C GLU A 299 14.40 16.07 -15.60
N GLY A 300 14.22 15.37 -16.74
CA GLY A 300 13.59 14.06 -16.81
C GLY A 300 12.08 14.10 -16.55
N GLU A 301 11.43 15.22 -16.77
CA GLU A 301 9.98 15.40 -16.65
C GLU A 301 9.23 15.04 -17.94
N VAL A 302 9.89 15.23 -19.09
CA VAL A 302 9.34 14.99 -20.42
C VAL A 302 10.33 14.19 -21.25
N GLN A 303 9.84 13.36 -22.15
CA GLN A 303 10.65 12.64 -23.14
C GLN A 303 10.14 12.88 -24.55
N ARG A 304 11.05 12.78 -25.52
CA ARG A 304 10.70 12.76 -26.91
C ARG A 304 10.42 11.32 -27.37
N TYR A 305 9.25 11.09 -27.93
CA TYR A 305 8.85 9.81 -28.49
C TYR A 305 9.44 9.55 -29.87
N PRO A 306 9.53 8.29 -30.33
CA PRO A 306 10.06 7.96 -31.68
C PRO A 306 9.29 8.61 -32.84
N ASP A 307 8.04 8.94 -32.63
CA ASP A 307 7.16 9.63 -33.61
C ASP A 307 7.33 11.16 -33.59
N GLY A 308 8.28 11.69 -32.79
CA GLY A 308 8.60 13.10 -32.70
C GLY A 308 7.73 13.90 -31.74
N ARG A 309 6.73 13.30 -31.06
CA ARG A 309 5.94 13.94 -30.01
C ARG A 309 6.73 14.05 -28.71
N PHE A 310 6.35 15.00 -27.86
CA PHE A 310 6.84 15.16 -26.50
C PHE A 310 5.74 14.80 -25.51
N GLY A 311 6.08 14.17 -24.40
CA GLY A 311 5.10 13.77 -23.41
C GLY A 311 5.76 13.19 -22.16
N PRO A 312 4.98 12.63 -21.22
CA PRO A 312 5.49 12.15 -19.94
C PRO A 312 6.54 11.08 -20.14
N VAL A 313 7.54 11.05 -19.22
CA VAL A 313 8.59 10.03 -19.24
C VAL A 313 7.97 8.70 -18.83
N VAL A 314 7.90 7.76 -19.75
CA VAL A 314 7.56 6.37 -19.46
C VAL A 314 8.78 5.72 -18.84
N ARG A 315 8.82 5.62 -17.51
CA ARG A 315 9.86 4.86 -16.84
C ARG A 315 9.55 3.37 -17.04
N PRO A 316 10.47 2.58 -17.61
CA PRO A 316 10.26 1.14 -17.67
C PRO A 316 10.08 0.63 -16.24
N LEU A 317 9.10 -0.26 -16.05
CA LEU A 317 8.90 -0.99 -14.80
C LEU A 317 10.14 -1.88 -14.59
N VAL A 318 11.07 -1.43 -13.74
CA VAL A 318 12.25 -2.23 -13.31
C VAL A 318 11.83 -3.10 -12.13
#